data_dbe76f71e507715b1fd1c4b398958150
#
_entry.id   dbe76f71e507715b1fd1c4b398958150
#
_cell.length_a   1.000
_cell.length_b   1.000
_cell.length_c   1.000
_cell.angle_alpha   90.00
_cell.angle_beta   90.00
_cell.angle_gamma   90.00
#
_symmetry.space_group_name_H-M   'P 1'
#
loop_
_entity.id
_entity.type
_entity.pdbx_description
1 polymer ?
#
loop_
_entity_poly.entity_id
_entity_poly.type
_entity_poly.pdbx_seq_one_letter_code
_entity_poly.pdbx_strand_id
1 'polypeptide(L)'
;MNEQELRGLIEAVRTGRVSRRDFVMTMLGFGVAAPIAGQLLMHAGIAQAQTTSAYKGTKRGGGGALKVLWWQGATLLNPHFAVGTKDQDGSRIFYEPLAGWDTDGNLVPCLAAELPSMDNGSVSQDGKSITWKLKRDVQWHDGKPLTSADVVFNWEYASDPETSATTIGSYKDIKVRAIDPYTVRVDYAKSSPFWADPFVGPRGMIIPKHLFEGYKGAKSRDAPNNLKPVGTGPYKFVDFTPGDMVRGAINPNYHQANRPFFDTIEMKGGGDAVSAARAVLQTGEFDYAWNLQVEDEILVRLETGGKGRVNIIPGGDIEFILFNSTDPWTEVDGERSSVKTKHPILS
;
A
#
# COMPACT_ATOMS: atom_id res chain seq x y z
N MET A 1 24.59 9.03 6.34
CA MET A 1 25.06 7.67 6.72
C MET A 1 25.74 7.05 5.53
N ASN A 2 26.97 6.58 5.68
CA ASN A 2 27.72 5.89 4.63
C ASN A 2 27.45 4.37 4.70
N GLU A 3 27.94 3.59 3.69
CA GLU A 3 27.73 2.14 3.61
C GLU A 3 28.28 1.38 4.82
N GLN A 4 29.44 1.80 5.33
CA GLN A 4 30.09 1.14 6.46
C GLN A 4 29.30 1.35 7.76
N GLU A 5 28.78 2.54 7.97
CA GLU A 5 27.89 2.87 9.09
C GLU A 5 26.59 2.06 9.03
N LEU A 6 26.00 1.94 7.84
CA LEU A 6 24.78 1.13 7.64
C LEU A 6 25.04 -0.34 7.94
N ARG A 7 26.15 -0.91 7.42
CA ARG A 7 26.54 -2.30 7.71
C ARG A 7 26.78 -2.52 9.21
N GLY A 8 27.43 -1.56 9.89
CA GLY A 8 27.64 -1.60 11.33
C GLY A 8 26.33 -1.58 12.12
N LEU A 9 25.37 -0.76 11.69
CA LEU A 9 24.05 -0.68 12.32
C LEU A 9 23.24 -1.96 12.12
N ILE A 10 23.28 -2.55 10.92
CA ILE A 10 22.65 -3.84 10.62
C ILE A 10 23.25 -4.96 11.51
N GLU A 11 24.58 -4.99 11.66
CA GLU A 11 25.24 -5.96 12.53
C GLU A 11 24.91 -5.76 14.01
N ALA A 12 24.70 -4.51 14.42
CA ALA A 12 24.21 -4.22 15.78
C ALA A 12 22.81 -4.77 16.04
N VAL A 13 21.92 -4.74 15.02
CA VAL A 13 20.59 -5.39 15.10
C VAL A 13 20.74 -6.90 15.14
N ARG A 14 21.59 -7.49 14.29
CA ARG A 14 21.85 -8.93 14.24
C ARG A 14 22.33 -9.47 15.59
N THR A 15 23.17 -8.72 16.27
CA THR A 15 23.72 -9.08 17.59
C THR A 15 22.84 -8.68 18.78
N GLY A 16 21.66 -8.10 18.53
CA GLY A 16 20.72 -7.68 19.56
C GLY A 16 21.12 -6.41 20.34
N ARG A 17 22.18 -5.72 19.93
CA ARG A 17 22.64 -4.45 20.56
C ARG A 17 21.74 -3.27 20.24
N VAL A 18 21.05 -3.31 19.10
CA VAL A 18 20.06 -2.32 18.65
C VAL A 18 18.78 -3.06 18.36
N SER A 19 17.65 -2.56 18.81
CA SER A 19 16.35 -3.17 18.46
C SER A 19 16.00 -2.85 16.99
N ARG A 20 15.16 -3.71 16.37
CA ARG A 20 14.65 -3.43 15.00
C ARG A 20 13.93 -2.08 14.94
N ARG A 21 13.16 -1.76 15.97
CA ARG A 21 12.45 -0.48 16.08
C ARG A 21 13.43 0.70 16.09
N ASP A 22 14.47 0.62 16.90
CA ASP A 22 15.49 1.68 16.97
C ASP A 22 16.25 1.81 15.65
N PHE A 23 16.50 0.69 14.97
CA PHE A 23 17.07 0.70 13.62
C PHE A 23 16.15 1.45 12.66
N VAL A 24 14.86 1.09 12.60
CA VAL A 24 13.87 1.75 11.73
C VAL A 24 13.77 3.24 12.05
N MET A 25 13.70 3.60 13.34
CA MET A 25 13.68 5.02 13.76
C MET A 25 14.95 5.77 13.37
N THR A 26 16.10 5.13 13.50
CA THR A 26 17.39 5.70 13.05
C THR A 26 17.38 5.93 11.54
N MET A 27 16.91 4.94 10.76
CA MET A 27 16.82 5.03 9.30
C MET A 27 15.85 6.13 8.86
N LEU A 28 14.72 6.28 9.56
CA LEU A 28 13.78 7.40 9.36
C LEU A 28 14.48 8.75 9.56
N GLY A 29 15.30 8.89 10.60
CA GLY A 29 16.10 10.08 10.85
C GLY A 29 17.10 10.42 9.71
N PHE A 30 17.46 9.44 8.88
CA PHE A 30 18.26 9.62 7.67
C PHE A 30 17.41 9.71 6.38
N GLY A 31 16.09 9.85 6.51
CA GLY A 31 15.18 9.97 5.35
C GLY A 31 14.86 8.64 4.65
N VAL A 32 15.17 7.50 5.26
CA VAL A 32 14.83 6.19 4.71
C VAL A 32 13.49 5.74 5.27
N ALA A 33 12.50 5.54 4.40
CA ALA A 33 11.16 5.12 4.82
C ALA A 33 11.19 3.79 5.59
N ALA A 34 10.31 3.64 6.59
CA ALA A 34 10.26 2.46 7.45
C ALA A 34 10.16 1.12 6.70
N PRO A 35 9.37 0.99 5.61
CA PRO A 35 9.36 -0.22 4.79
C PRO A 35 10.72 -0.55 4.19
N ILE A 36 11.45 0.44 3.71
CA ILE A 36 12.80 0.27 3.14
C ILE A 36 13.79 -0.18 4.22
N ALA A 37 13.73 0.43 5.40
CA ALA A 37 14.54 0.03 6.54
C ALA A 37 14.28 -1.43 6.95
N GLY A 38 13.01 -1.84 6.99
CA GLY A 38 12.61 -3.23 7.22
C GLY A 38 13.16 -4.20 6.17
N GLN A 39 13.11 -3.83 4.89
CA GLN A 39 13.66 -4.63 3.79
C GLN A 39 15.18 -4.80 3.88
N LEU A 40 15.91 -3.77 4.28
CA LEU A 40 17.36 -3.85 4.49
C LEU A 40 17.75 -4.90 5.54
N LEU A 41 16.98 -4.98 6.64
CA LEU A 41 17.21 -6.01 7.67
C LEU A 41 16.88 -7.42 7.16
N MET A 42 15.80 -7.58 6.39
CA MET A 42 15.46 -8.87 5.78
C MET A 42 16.51 -9.34 4.78
N HIS A 43 17.00 -8.43 3.94
CA HIS A 43 18.07 -8.73 2.99
C HIS A 43 19.38 -9.14 3.71
N ALA A 44 19.64 -8.57 4.88
CA ALA A 44 20.77 -8.95 5.72
C ALA A 44 20.57 -10.28 6.47
N GLY A 45 19.48 -11.02 6.22
CA GLY A 45 19.19 -12.30 6.87
C GLY A 45 18.78 -12.16 8.34
N ILE A 46 18.39 -10.96 8.78
CA ILE A 46 17.84 -10.77 10.11
C ILE A 46 16.39 -11.19 10.05
N ALA A 47 16.11 -12.40 10.55
CA ALA A 47 14.78 -13.00 10.54
C ALA A 47 13.74 -12.04 11.13
N GLN A 48 12.67 -11.87 10.39
CA GLN A 48 11.49 -11.17 10.87
C GLN A 48 10.76 -12.14 11.78
N ALA A 49 10.64 -11.84 13.08
CA ALA A 49 9.61 -12.50 13.86
C ALA A 49 8.28 -12.26 13.12
N GLN A 50 7.55 -13.31 12.78
CA GLN A 50 6.20 -13.18 12.25
C GLN A 50 5.36 -12.50 13.35
N THR A 51 5.38 -11.18 13.35
CA THR A 51 4.50 -10.42 14.23
C THR A 51 3.11 -10.59 13.65
N THR A 52 2.39 -11.53 14.20
CA THR A 52 0.93 -11.54 14.07
C THR A 52 0.46 -10.17 14.54
N SER A 53 -0.30 -9.46 13.70
CA SER A 53 -0.98 -8.22 14.09
C SER A 53 -1.37 -8.27 15.57
N ALA A 54 -0.99 -7.26 16.34
CA ALA A 54 -1.32 -7.16 17.76
C ALA A 54 -2.84 -7.23 18.03
N TYR A 55 -3.66 -6.89 17.03
CA TYR A 55 -5.10 -7.04 17.08
C TYR A 55 -5.50 -8.50 16.86
N LYS A 56 -6.01 -9.11 17.90
CA LYS A 56 -6.70 -10.41 17.83
C LYS A 56 -8.19 -10.15 17.72
N GLY A 57 -8.72 -10.28 16.50
CA GLY A 57 -10.17 -10.19 16.29
C GLY A 57 -10.92 -11.18 17.17
N THR A 58 -11.93 -10.70 17.90
CA THR A 58 -12.75 -11.52 18.79
C THR A 58 -13.90 -12.19 18.08
N LYS A 59 -14.49 -11.49 17.09
CA LYS A 59 -15.59 -11.98 16.28
C LYS A 59 -15.61 -11.24 14.94
N ARG A 60 -16.28 -11.82 13.95
CA ARG A 60 -16.60 -11.17 12.68
C ARG A 60 -17.94 -10.49 12.79
N GLY A 61 -18.00 -9.20 12.44
CA GLY A 61 -19.23 -8.40 12.44
C GLY A 61 -19.78 -8.06 13.83
N GLY A 62 -20.86 -7.33 13.84
CA GLY A 62 -21.55 -6.86 15.03
C GLY A 62 -20.94 -5.61 15.66
N GLY A 63 -20.01 -4.94 14.95
CA GLY A 63 -19.44 -3.66 15.34
C GLY A 63 -20.16 -2.44 14.76
N GLY A 64 -21.23 -2.64 13.97
CA GLY A 64 -21.95 -1.56 13.32
C GLY A 64 -21.20 -0.94 12.14
N ALA A 65 -21.43 0.34 11.87
CA ALA A 65 -20.79 1.08 10.80
C ALA A 65 -19.45 1.69 11.27
N LEU A 66 -18.41 1.61 10.43
CA LEU A 66 -17.17 2.37 10.57
C LEU A 66 -17.21 3.53 9.58
N LYS A 67 -17.11 4.76 10.08
CA LYS A 67 -17.13 5.98 9.28
C LYS A 67 -15.77 6.67 9.34
N VAL A 68 -15.12 6.80 8.19
CA VAL A 68 -13.78 7.38 8.09
C VAL A 68 -13.75 8.57 7.12
N LEU A 69 -12.93 9.55 7.43
CA LEU A 69 -12.75 10.77 6.63
C LEU A 69 -11.36 10.81 6.01
N TRP A 70 -11.32 11.17 4.74
CA TRP A 70 -10.11 11.58 4.01
C TRP A 70 -10.29 12.99 3.49
N TRP A 71 -9.25 13.80 3.52
CA TRP A 71 -9.31 15.18 3.00
C TRP A 71 -9.57 15.22 1.48
N GLN A 72 -9.24 14.16 0.76
CA GLN A 72 -9.62 13.97 -0.64
C GLN A 72 -10.37 12.64 -0.80
N GLY A 73 -11.49 12.66 -1.53
CA GLY A 73 -12.21 11.44 -1.87
C GLY A 73 -11.49 10.63 -2.94
N ALA A 74 -11.63 9.30 -2.85
CA ALA A 74 -11.15 8.40 -3.89
C ALA A 74 -11.83 8.73 -5.23
N THR A 75 -11.07 8.71 -6.33
CA THR A 75 -11.58 9.00 -7.67
C THR A 75 -11.75 7.75 -8.52
N LEU A 76 -11.12 6.65 -8.11
CA LEU A 76 -11.23 5.33 -8.70
C LEU A 76 -10.84 4.26 -7.67
N LEU A 77 -11.15 3.00 -7.96
CA LEU A 77 -10.93 1.88 -7.06
C LEU A 77 -10.10 0.75 -7.69
N ASN A 78 -9.29 1.06 -8.71
CA ASN A 78 -8.29 0.15 -9.25
C ASN A 78 -6.89 0.53 -8.71
N PRO A 79 -6.20 -0.36 -7.96
CA PRO A 79 -4.92 -0.03 -7.34
C PRO A 79 -3.80 0.30 -8.33
N HIS A 80 -3.87 -0.21 -9.57
CA HIS A 80 -2.87 0.08 -10.60
C HIS A 80 -3.03 1.45 -11.25
N PHE A 81 -4.15 2.13 -11.00
CA PHE A 81 -4.40 3.50 -11.47
C PHE A 81 -4.49 4.52 -10.34
N ALA A 82 -4.28 4.06 -9.11
CA ALA A 82 -4.36 4.91 -7.94
C ALA A 82 -3.39 6.10 -8.01
N VAL A 83 -3.92 7.30 -7.81
CA VAL A 83 -3.16 8.54 -7.71
C VAL A 83 -3.26 9.07 -6.30
N GLY A 84 -2.15 8.94 -5.56
CA GLY A 84 -2.10 9.31 -4.16
C GLY A 84 -2.81 8.34 -3.22
N THR A 85 -2.69 8.63 -1.94
CA THR A 85 -3.15 7.76 -0.83
C THR A 85 -4.67 7.55 -0.83
N LYS A 86 -5.43 8.54 -1.23
CA LYS A 86 -6.90 8.47 -1.29
C LYS A 86 -7.43 7.30 -2.14
N ASP A 87 -6.82 7.08 -3.33
CA ASP A 87 -7.22 6.01 -4.22
C ASP A 87 -6.66 4.66 -3.76
N GLN A 88 -5.43 4.68 -3.20
CA GLN A 88 -4.82 3.48 -2.62
C GLN A 88 -5.63 2.95 -1.44
N ASP A 89 -6.03 3.83 -0.52
CA ASP A 89 -6.80 3.44 0.66
C ASP A 89 -8.24 3.07 0.32
N GLY A 90 -8.87 3.78 -0.64
CA GLY A 90 -10.16 3.38 -1.19
C GLY A 90 -10.13 1.99 -1.82
N SER A 91 -9.06 1.66 -2.56
CA SER A 91 -8.86 0.34 -3.15
C SER A 91 -8.61 -0.75 -2.09
N ARG A 92 -7.87 -0.43 -0.99
CA ARG A 92 -7.57 -1.37 0.10
C ARG A 92 -8.79 -1.85 0.89
N ILE A 93 -9.91 -1.17 0.81
CA ILE A 93 -11.17 -1.66 1.39
C ILE A 93 -11.55 -3.00 0.76
N PHE A 94 -11.20 -3.20 -0.51
CA PHE A 94 -11.64 -4.34 -1.33
C PHE A 94 -10.51 -5.28 -1.73
N TYR A 95 -9.34 -4.75 -2.09
CA TYR A 95 -8.20 -5.52 -2.62
C TYR A 95 -7.11 -5.72 -1.58
N GLU A 96 -6.37 -6.80 -1.72
CA GLU A 96 -5.26 -7.14 -0.84
C GLU A 96 -3.99 -7.47 -1.64
N PRO A 97 -2.79 -7.13 -1.09
CA PRO A 97 -1.50 -7.57 -1.62
C PRO A 97 -1.14 -8.98 -1.12
N LEU A 98 -0.03 -9.54 -1.62
CA LEU A 98 0.52 -10.77 -1.05
C LEU A 98 1.00 -10.57 0.39
N ALA A 99 1.60 -9.42 0.68
CA ALA A 99 2.01 -9.02 2.02
C ALA A 99 1.88 -7.50 2.22
N GLY A 100 1.82 -7.06 3.45
CA GLY A 100 1.74 -5.65 3.82
C GLY A 100 2.71 -5.29 4.93
N TRP A 101 2.72 -4.04 5.33
CA TRP A 101 3.55 -3.53 6.41
C TRP A 101 2.69 -3.30 7.66
N ASP A 102 3.20 -3.70 8.83
CA ASP A 102 2.61 -3.34 10.11
C ASP A 102 3.10 -1.96 10.58
N THR A 103 2.59 -1.51 11.72
CA THR A 103 2.94 -0.22 12.33
C THR A 103 4.40 -0.10 12.76
N ASP A 104 5.08 -1.21 12.92
CA ASP A 104 6.51 -1.26 13.28
C ASP A 104 7.41 -1.40 12.04
N GLY A 105 6.83 -1.35 10.83
CA GLY A 105 7.56 -1.48 9.57
C GLY A 105 7.94 -2.93 9.24
N ASN A 106 7.33 -3.93 9.89
CA ASN A 106 7.57 -5.31 9.57
C ASN A 106 6.64 -5.77 8.44
N LEU A 107 7.16 -6.66 7.58
CA LEU A 107 6.36 -7.31 6.56
C LEU A 107 5.47 -8.36 7.21
N VAL A 108 4.18 -8.35 6.90
CA VAL A 108 3.19 -9.32 7.38
C VAL A 108 2.45 -9.95 6.21
N PRO A 109 2.18 -11.27 6.21
CA PRO A 109 1.51 -11.93 5.11
C PRO A 109 0.02 -11.52 5.07
N CYS A 110 -0.48 -11.22 3.85
CA CYS A 110 -1.91 -10.98 3.57
C CYS A 110 -2.49 -12.18 2.80
N LEU A 111 -2.29 -12.21 1.47
CA LEU A 111 -2.68 -13.33 0.62
C LEU A 111 -1.63 -14.44 0.55
N ALA A 112 -0.37 -14.13 0.91
CA ALA A 112 0.66 -15.13 1.06
C ALA A 112 0.41 -15.99 2.31
N ALA A 113 0.72 -17.28 2.21
CA ALA A 113 0.65 -18.24 3.32
C ALA A 113 1.79 -18.01 4.32
N GLU A 114 2.96 -17.61 3.82
CA GLU A 114 4.17 -17.30 4.57
C GLU A 114 4.98 -16.22 3.85
N LEU A 115 5.85 -15.54 4.58
CA LEU A 115 6.79 -14.59 3.97
C LEU A 115 7.98 -15.32 3.35
N PRO A 116 8.41 -14.93 2.14
CA PRO A 116 9.66 -15.44 1.58
C PRO A 116 10.86 -15.05 2.43
N SER A 117 11.78 -15.99 2.61
CA SER A 117 13.06 -15.78 3.27
C SER A 117 14.14 -16.71 2.71
N MET A 118 15.40 -16.42 2.99
CA MET A 118 16.50 -17.34 2.69
C MET A 118 16.39 -18.62 3.54
N ASP A 119 15.95 -18.49 4.79
CA ASP A 119 15.86 -19.59 5.74
C ASP A 119 14.85 -20.66 5.31
N ASN A 120 13.72 -20.25 4.69
CA ASN A 120 12.73 -21.18 4.18
C ASN A 120 12.94 -21.54 2.68
N GLY A 121 14.05 -21.09 2.09
CA GLY A 121 14.42 -21.37 0.69
C GLY A 121 13.56 -20.64 -0.35
N SER A 122 12.69 -19.76 0.05
CA SER A 122 11.81 -19.01 -0.86
C SER A 122 12.51 -17.79 -1.50
N VAL A 123 13.62 -17.34 -0.94
CA VAL A 123 14.55 -16.37 -1.54
C VAL A 123 15.80 -17.13 -1.97
N SER A 124 16.20 -17.01 -3.25
CA SER A 124 17.42 -17.67 -3.73
C SER A 124 18.66 -17.05 -3.09
N GLN A 125 19.73 -17.84 -2.97
CA GLN A 125 21.00 -17.40 -2.35
C GLN A 125 21.64 -16.19 -3.05
N ASP A 126 21.45 -16.08 -4.37
CA ASP A 126 21.89 -14.97 -5.19
C ASP A 126 20.95 -13.75 -5.15
N GLY A 127 19.84 -13.84 -4.42
CA GLY A 127 18.83 -12.79 -4.29
C GLY A 127 18.10 -12.43 -5.58
N LYS A 128 18.15 -13.30 -6.61
CA LYS A 128 17.54 -13.02 -7.92
C LYS A 128 16.20 -13.70 -8.14
N SER A 129 15.75 -14.54 -7.25
CA SER A 129 14.43 -15.11 -7.36
C SER A 129 13.72 -15.26 -6.02
N ILE A 130 12.42 -15.02 -6.05
CA ILE A 130 11.53 -15.08 -4.91
C ILE A 130 10.37 -16.01 -5.24
N THR A 131 10.06 -16.92 -4.34
CA THR A 131 8.91 -17.81 -4.46
C THR A 131 7.86 -17.46 -3.41
N TRP A 132 6.68 -17.09 -3.86
CA TRP A 132 5.52 -16.81 -3.03
C TRP A 132 4.60 -18.01 -2.98
N LYS A 133 4.19 -18.41 -1.80
CA LYS A 133 3.15 -19.42 -1.57
C LYS A 133 1.86 -18.70 -1.18
N LEU A 134 0.77 -18.98 -1.89
CA LEU A 134 -0.54 -18.35 -1.65
C LEU A 134 -1.34 -19.17 -0.64
N LYS A 135 -2.20 -18.49 0.12
CA LYS A 135 -3.24 -19.15 0.91
C LYS A 135 -4.20 -19.89 -0.02
N ARG A 136 -4.68 -21.07 0.40
CA ARG A 136 -5.53 -21.93 -0.44
C ARG A 136 -7.01 -21.60 -0.37
N ASP A 137 -7.46 -21.03 0.75
CA ASP A 137 -8.89 -20.83 1.03
C ASP A 137 -9.35 -19.37 0.79
N VAL A 138 -8.64 -18.66 -0.09
CA VAL A 138 -9.01 -17.28 -0.45
C VAL A 138 -9.91 -17.28 -1.66
N GLN A 139 -11.04 -16.58 -1.53
CA GLN A 139 -11.99 -16.36 -2.62
C GLN A 139 -12.13 -14.88 -2.93
N TRP A 140 -12.31 -14.58 -4.20
CA TRP A 140 -12.80 -13.29 -4.63
C TRP A 140 -14.22 -13.05 -4.11
N HIS A 141 -14.67 -11.80 -4.04
CA HIS A 141 -16.01 -11.45 -3.55
C HIS A 141 -17.15 -12.12 -4.33
N ASP A 142 -16.91 -12.54 -5.56
CA ASP A 142 -17.85 -13.28 -6.43
C ASP A 142 -17.78 -14.80 -6.24
N GLY A 143 -16.93 -15.28 -5.32
CA GLY A 143 -16.81 -16.70 -4.96
C GLY A 143 -15.81 -17.50 -5.77
N LYS A 144 -15.14 -16.92 -6.78
CA LYS A 144 -14.06 -17.62 -7.51
C LYS A 144 -12.80 -17.71 -6.65
N PRO A 145 -12.00 -18.80 -6.76
CA PRO A 145 -10.78 -18.93 -6.00
C PRO A 145 -9.69 -17.97 -6.49
N LEU A 146 -8.90 -17.42 -5.56
CA LEU A 146 -7.64 -16.76 -5.87
C LEU A 146 -6.59 -17.81 -6.21
N THR A 147 -5.87 -17.62 -7.30
CA THR A 147 -4.80 -18.50 -7.73
C THR A 147 -3.56 -17.77 -8.21
N SER A 148 -2.48 -18.50 -8.45
CA SER A 148 -1.26 -17.97 -9.07
C SER A 148 -1.49 -17.32 -10.43
N ALA A 149 -2.55 -17.72 -11.15
CA ALA A 149 -2.92 -17.11 -12.43
C ALA A 149 -3.33 -15.64 -12.27
N ASP A 150 -3.94 -15.27 -11.14
CA ASP A 150 -4.28 -13.86 -10.84
C ASP A 150 -3.03 -13.03 -10.58
N VAL A 151 -2.05 -13.58 -9.87
CA VAL A 151 -0.78 -12.90 -9.57
C VAL A 151 0.06 -12.71 -10.85
N VAL A 152 0.12 -13.71 -11.71
CA VAL A 152 0.80 -13.60 -13.02
C VAL A 152 0.09 -12.55 -13.89
N PHE A 153 -1.23 -12.61 -13.94
CA PHE A 153 -2.03 -11.61 -14.67
C PHE A 153 -1.80 -10.19 -14.15
N ASN A 154 -1.73 -10.01 -12.83
CA ASN A 154 -1.46 -8.72 -12.20
C ASN A 154 -0.12 -8.13 -12.68
N TRP A 155 0.93 -8.96 -12.78
CA TRP A 155 2.20 -8.57 -13.35
C TRP A 155 2.08 -8.21 -14.84
N GLU A 156 1.44 -9.07 -15.65
CA GLU A 156 1.23 -8.79 -17.08
C GLU A 156 0.48 -7.47 -17.30
N TYR A 157 -0.57 -7.23 -16.51
CA TYR A 157 -1.39 -6.02 -16.58
C TYR A 157 -0.61 -4.77 -16.19
N ALA A 158 0.13 -4.81 -15.08
CA ALA A 158 0.83 -3.65 -14.55
C ALA A 158 2.15 -3.35 -15.29
N SER A 159 2.80 -4.34 -15.90
CA SER A 159 4.05 -4.17 -16.65
C SER A 159 3.85 -3.76 -18.12
N ASP A 160 2.63 -3.86 -18.64
CA ASP A 160 2.29 -3.45 -20.00
C ASP A 160 2.25 -1.92 -20.11
N PRO A 161 3.12 -1.29 -20.94
CA PRO A 161 3.10 0.16 -21.13
C PRO A 161 1.76 0.71 -21.63
N GLU A 162 1.02 -0.06 -22.46
CA GLU A 162 -0.29 0.36 -22.97
C GLU A 162 -1.35 0.44 -21.87
N THR A 163 -1.20 -0.31 -20.77
CA THR A 163 -2.06 -0.20 -19.60
C THR A 163 -1.89 1.16 -18.91
N SER A 164 -0.73 1.78 -19.02
CA SER A 164 -0.39 3.05 -18.36
C SER A 164 -0.62 2.99 -16.84
N ALA A 165 -0.24 1.87 -16.23
CA ALA A 165 -0.37 1.65 -14.79
C ALA A 165 0.60 2.55 -14.01
N THR A 166 0.12 3.23 -12.95
CA THR A 166 0.97 4.03 -12.06
C THR A 166 1.99 3.17 -11.31
N THR A 167 1.72 1.86 -11.23
CA THR A 167 2.55 0.86 -10.54
C THR A 167 3.61 0.20 -11.45
N ILE A 168 3.70 0.57 -12.73
CA ILE A 168 4.59 -0.04 -13.73
C ILE A 168 6.05 -0.14 -13.26
N GLY A 169 6.51 0.84 -12.46
CA GLY A 169 7.88 0.87 -11.93
C GLY A 169 8.26 -0.36 -11.12
N SER A 170 7.29 -0.95 -10.39
CA SER A 170 7.49 -2.15 -9.57
C SER A 170 7.47 -3.46 -10.39
N TYR A 171 6.96 -3.44 -11.63
CA TYR A 171 6.65 -4.66 -12.38
C TYR A 171 7.42 -4.83 -13.69
N LYS A 172 7.91 -3.75 -14.30
CA LYS A 172 8.51 -3.78 -15.67
C LYS A 172 9.81 -4.56 -15.78
N ASP A 173 10.60 -4.63 -14.69
CA ASP A 173 11.95 -5.20 -14.70
C ASP A 173 12.03 -6.60 -14.09
N ILE A 174 10.88 -7.24 -13.90
CA ILE A 174 10.77 -8.59 -13.34
C ILE A 174 10.09 -9.54 -14.32
N LYS A 175 10.22 -10.84 -14.07
CA LYS A 175 9.45 -11.89 -14.72
C LYS A 175 8.70 -12.68 -13.66
N VAL A 176 7.42 -12.95 -13.92
CA VAL A 176 6.56 -13.67 -12.98
C VAL A 176 5.96 -14.89 -13.67
N ARG A 177 6.01 -16.03 -13.00
CA ARG A 177 5.44 -17.27 -13.52
C ARG A 177 4.78 -18.09 -12.43
N ALA A 178 3.69 -18.75 -12.78
CA ALA A 178 3.08 -19.77 -11.94
C ALA A 178 3.93 -21.04 -11.95
N ILE A 179 4.17 -21.62 -10.78
CA ILE A 179 4.78 -22.93 -10.62
C ILE A 179 3.67 -23.99 -10.48
N ASP A 180 2.66 -23.68 -9.69
CA ASP A 180 1.44 -24.43 -9.50
C ASP A 180 0.30 -23.46 -9.16
N PRO A 181 -0.95 -23.91 -8.95
CA PRO A 181 -2.08 -23.00 -8.67
C PRO A 181 -1.91 -22.09 -7.45
N TYR A 182 -0.98 -22.39 -6.53
CA TYR A 182 -0.76 -21.63 -5.30
C TYR A 182 0.69 -21.22 -5.07
N THR A 183 1.53 -21.37 -6.09
CA THR A 183 2.95 -21.00 -6.01
C THR A 183 3.34 -20.13 -7.20
N VAL A 184 3.90 -18.98 -6.90
CA VAL A 184 4.37 -17.99 -7.89
C VAL A 184 5.85 -17.76 -7.69
N ARG A 185 6.60 -17.74 -8.79
CA ARG A 185 8.00 -17.33 -8.79
C ARG A 185 8.16 -16.00 -9.50
N VAL A 186 8.92 -15.12 -8.86
CA VAL A 186 9.36 -13.82 -9.39
C VAL A 186 10.87 -13.92 -9.63
N ASP A 187 11.31 -13.63 -10.84
CA ASP A 187 12.73 -13.61 -11.24
C ASP A 187 13.15 -12.17 -11.54
N TYR A 188 14.30 -11.75 -10.99
CA TYR A 188 14.91 -10.43 -11.13
C TYR A 188 16.16 -10.52 -11.99
N ALA A 189 16.40 -9.55 -12.87
CA ALA A 189 17.61 -9.48 -13.68
C ALA A 189 18.86 -9.29 -12.81
N LYS A 190 18.72 -8.58 -11.70
CA LYS A 190 19.80 -8.33 -10.72
C LYS A 190 19.25 -8.59 -9.31
N SER A 191 20.13 -8.98 -8.38
CA SER A 191 19.77 -9.01 -6.96
C SER A 191 19.25 -7.64 -6.52
N SER A 192 18.11 -7.63 -5.84
CA SER A 192 17.46 -6.41 -5.35
C SER A 192 17.17 -6.51 -3.86
N PRO A 193 17.60 -5.55 -3.04
CA PRO A 193 17.18 -5.47 -1.66
C PRO A 193 15.67 -5.12 -1.54
N PHE A 194 15.06 -4.61 -2.62
CA PHE A 194 13.65 -4.25 -2.70
C PHE A 194 12.79 -5.35 -3.36
N TRP A 195 13.18 -6.60 -3.17
CA TRP A 195 12.51 -7.74 -3.78
C TRP A 195 11.02 -7.87 -3.39
N ALA A 196 10.62 -7.27 -2.27
CA ALA A 196 9.23 -7.26 -1.83
C ALA A 196 8.38 -6.15 -2.48
N ASP A 197 8.98 -5.18 -3.19
CA ASP A 197 8.24 -4.06 -3.79
C ASP A 197 7.09 -4.52 -4.71
N PRO A 198 7.27 -5.48 -5.62
CA PRO A 198 6.16 -6.08 -6.33
C PRO A 198 5.26 -6.90 -5.38
N PHE A 199 3.95 -6.79 -5.53
CA PHE A 199 2.94 -7.54 -4.77
C PHE A 199 2.85 -7.24 -3.27
N VAL A 200 3.48 -6.17 -2.78
CA VAL A 200 3.48 -5.80 -1.38
C VAL A 200 2.92 -4.38 -1.19
N GLY A 201 2.18 -4.21 -0.10
CA GLY A 201 1.60 -2.93 0.27
C GLY A 201 0.60 -2.36 -0.75
N PRO A 202 0.37 -1.04 -0.75
CA PRO A 202 -0.68 -0.42 -1.58
C PRO A 202 -0.47 -0.57 -3.08
N ARG A 203 0.79 -0.68 -3.54
CA ARG A 203 1.13 -0.87 -4.96
C ARG A 203 1.11 -2.33 -5.40
N GLY A 204 1.05 -3.24 -4.45
CA GLY A 204 1.10 -4.69 -4.68
C GLY A 204 -0.26 -5.39 -4.64
N MET A 205 -1.36 -4.65 -4.52
CA MET A 205 -2.70 -5.24 -4.47
C MET A 205 -3.04 -5.99 -5.76
N ILE A 206 -3.63 -7.18 -5.60
CA ILE A 206 -3.95 -8.09 -6.70
C ILE A 206 -5.36 -7.83 -7.21
N ILE A 207 -5.52 -7.81 -8.53
CA ILE A 207 -6.82 -7.72 -9.21
C ILE A 207 -7.22 -9.06 -9.85
N PRO A 208 -8.54 -9.36 -9.94
CA PRO A 208 -9.02 -10.64 -10.46
C PRO A 208 -8.83 -10.75 -11.98
N LYS A 209 -8.06 -11.73 -12.43
CA LYS A 209 -7.81 -11.99 -13.85
C LYS A 209 -9.11 -12.05 -14.64
N HIS A 210 -10.07 -12.83 -14.17
CA HIS A 210 -11.30 -13.13 -14.90
C HIS A 210 -12.22 -11.92 -15.16
N LEU A 211 -11.99 -10.80 -14.47
CA LEU A 211 -12.75 -9.56 -14.69
C LEU A 211 -11.97 -8.52 -15.50
N PHE A 212 -10.64 -8.64 -15.53
CA PHE A 212 -9.78 -7.67 -16.20
C PHE A 212 -9.09 -8.18 -17.46
N GLU A 213 -9.08 -9.51 -17.73
CA GLU A 213 -8.35 -10.06 -18.87
C GLU A 213 -8.85 -9.56 -20.25
N GLY A 214 -10.14 -9.22 -20.36
CA GLY A 214 -10.72 -8.57 -21.55
C GLY A 214 -10.40 -7.08 -21.70
N TYR A 215 -9.73 -6.50 -20.70
CA TYR A 215 -9.45 -5.07 -20.59
C TYR A 215 -7.95 -4.79 -20.40
N LYS A 216 -7.07 -5.55 -21.07
CA LYS A 216 -5.61 -5.31 -21.03
C LYS A 216 -5.20 -4.18 -21.98
N GLY A 217 -4.03 -3.59 -21.72
CA GLY A 217 -3.43 -2.55 -22.55
C GLY A 217 -4.30 -1.31 -22.66
N ALA A 218 -4.47 -0.79 -23.86
CA ALA A 218 -5.23 0.44 -24.12
C ALA A 218 -6.70 0.41 -23.65
N LYS A 219 -7.28 -0.80 -23.46
CA LYS A 219 -8.65 -0.96 -22.95
C LYS A 219 -8.75 -0.95 -21.43
N SER A 220 -7.64 -0.88 -20.73
CA SER A 220 -7.59 -1.02 -19.27
C SER A 220 -8.43 0.01 -18.51
N ARG A 221 -8.59 1.20 -19.06
CA ARG A 221 -9.42 2.27 -18.50
C ARG A 221 -10.92 2.01 -18.63
N ASP A 222 -11.34 1.16 -19.57
CA ASP A 222 -12.75 0.86 -19.86
C ASP A 222 -13.33 -0.23 -18.93
N ALA A 223 -12.49 -0.87 -18.11
CA ALA A 223 -12.93 -1.93 -17.21
C ALA A 223 -13.97 -1.41 -16.19
N PRO A 224 -15.20 -1.96 -16.14
CA PRO A 224 -16.22 -1.54 -15.18
C PRO A 224 -15.75 -1.71 -13.73
N ASN A 225 -14.84 -2.65 -13.48
CA ASN A 225 -14.29 -2.96 -12.17
C ASN A 225 -13.27 -1.93 -11.66
N ASN A 226 -12.91 -0.93 -12.47
CA ASN A 226 -12.20 0.26 -12.01
C ASN A 226 -13.03 1.10 -11.01
N LEU A 227 -14.36 1.00 -11.09
CA LEU A 227 -15.31 1.73 -10.22
C LEU A 227 -16.17 0.79 -9.36
N LYS A 228 -16.23 -0.50 -9.70
CA LYS A 228 -17.00 -1.52 -8.97
C LYS A 228 -16.11 -2.70 -8.62
N PRO A 229 -15.26 -2.55 -7.60
CA PRO A 229 -14.23 -3.53 -7.27
C PRO A 229 -14.83 -4.87 -6.82
N VAL A 230 -14.16 -5.94 -7.26
CA VAL A 230 -14.34 -7.31 -6.77
C VAL A 230 -12.96 -7.75 -6.27
N GLY A 231 -12.77 -7.75 -4.98
CA GLY A 231 -11.50 -8.06 -4.33
C GLY A 231 -11.57 -9.33 -3.49
N THR A 232 -10.55 -9.53 -2.68
CA THR A 232 -10.46 -10.60 -1.66
C THR A 232 -10.68 -10.05 -0.25
N GLY A 233 -10.73 -8.73 -0.12
CA GLY A 233 -10.66 -7.98 1.13
C GLY A 233 -11.84 -8.14 2.08
N PRO A 234 -11.75 -7.46 3.24
CA PRO A 234 -12.72 -7.61 4.33
C PRO A 234 -14.11 -7.08 4.00
N TYR A 235 -14.25 -6.19 3.03
CA TYR A 235 -15.53 -5.62 2.64
C TYR A 235 -15.82 -5.84 1.16
N LYS A 236 -17.09 -6.13 0.83
CA LYS A 236 -17.63 -6.19 -0.51
C LYS A 236 -18.17 -4.83 -0.92
N PHE A 237 -18.03 -4.52 -2.20
CA PHE A 237 -18.53 -3.27 -2.78
C PHE A 237 -20.04 -3.10 -2.60
N VAL A 238 -20.45 -1.92 -2.19
CA VAL A 238 -21.87 -1.50 -2.11
C VAL A 238 -22.12 -0.33 -3.05
N ASP A 239 -21.37 0.76 -2.89
CA ASP A 239 -21.56 1.98 -3.67
C ASP A 239 -20.28 2.81 -3.72
N PHE A 240 -20.16 3.61 -4.79
CA PHE A 240 -19.05 4.52 -4.98
C PHE A 240 -19.47 5.76 -5.76
N THR A 241 -19.26 6.91 -5.15
CA THR A 241 -19.37 8.22 -5.80
C THR A 241 -17.95 8.81 -5.88
N PRO A 242 -17.32 8.84 -7.09
CA PRO A 242 -15.95 9.36 -7.25
C PRO A 242 -15.80 10.77 -6.66
N GLY A 243 -14.75 10.96 -5.87
CA GLY A 243 -14.44 12.21 -5.18
C GLY A 243 -15.23 12.45 -3.88
N ASP A 244 -16.22 11.63 -3.57
CA ASP A 244 -17.07 11.81 -2.39
C ASP A 244 -17.07 10.58 -1.45
N MET A 245 -17.61 9.44 -1.87
CA MET A 245 -17.93 8.36 -0.94
C MET A 245 -17.61 6.98 -1.51
N VAL A 246 -17.00 6.15 -0.68
CA VAL A 246 -16.85 4.69 -0.91
C VAL A 246 -17.59 3.95 0.19
N ARG A 247 -18.44 2.98 -0.17
CA ARG A 247 -19.17 2.13 0.78
C ARG A 247 -18.89 0.67 0.56
N GLY A 248 -18.69 -0.05 1.65
CA GLY A 248 -18.52 -1.49 1.67
C GLY A 248 -19.35 -2.16 2.76
N ALA A 249 -19.83 -3.37 2.50
CA ALA A 249 -20.45 -4.25 3.47
C ALA A 249 -19.54 -5.43 3.79
N ILE A 250 -19.65 -5.97 4.99
CA ILE A 250 -18.83 -7.08 5.47
C ILE A 250 -18.76 -8.23 4.45
N ASN A 251 -17.57 -8.74 4.23
CA ASN A 251 -17.35 -9.99 3.51
C ASN A 251 -17.47 -11.17 4.49
N PRO A 252 -18.58 -11.94 4.46
CA PRO A 252 -18.76 -13.07 5.38
C PRO A 252 -17.74 -14.17 5.17
N ASN A 253 -17.16 -14.26 3.96
CA ASN A 253 -16.19 -15.28 3.56
C ASN A 253 -14.75 -14.76 3.61
N TYR A 254 -14.49 -13.66 4.34
CA TYR A 254 -13.13 -13.13 4.44
C TYR A 254 -12.18 -14.15 5.07
N HIS A 255 -11.04 -14.37 4.45
CA HIS A 255 -10.11 -15.46 4.80
C HIS A 255 -9.42 -15.30 6.18
N GLN A 256 -9.43 -14.10 6.78
CA GLN A 256 -8.89 -13.89 8.12
C GLN A 256 -9.98 -14.15 9.17
N ALA A 257 -9.68 -15.01 10.12
CA ALA A 257 -10.61 -15.36 11.19
C ALA A 257 -10.97 -14.13 12.05
N ASN A 258 -12.26 -14.03 12.44
CA ASN A 258 -12.77 -12.97 13.31
C ASN A 258 -12.58 -11.53 12.77
N ARG A 259 -12.47 -11.38 11.46
CA ARG A 259 -12.35 -10.08 10.77
C ARG A 259 -13.32 -9.99 9.59
N PRO A 260 -13.74 -8.77 9.23
CA PRO A 260 -13.60 -7.52 9.98
C PRO A 260 -14.57 -7.48 11.17
N PHE A 261 -14.35 -6.56 12.10
CA PHE A 261 -15.25 -6.36 13.26
C PHE A 261 -16.50 -5.54 12.89
N PHE A 262 -16.33 -4.48 12.11
CA PHE A 262 -17.45 -3.63 11.67
C PHE A 262 -18.22 -4.27 10.53
N ASP A 263 -19.55 -4.05 10.52
CA ASP A 263 -20.47 -4.61 9.53
C ASP A 263 -20.42 -3.86 8.20
N THR A 264 -20.18 -2.55 8.26
CA THR A 264 -20.04 -1.69 7.08
C THR A 264 -18.90 -0.71 7.25
N ILE A 265 -18.40 -0.22 6.11
CA ILE A 265 -17.44 0.89 6.06
C ILE A 265 -17.96 1.98 5.13
N GLU A 266 -17.86 3.22 5.58
CA GLU A 266 -18.07 4.42 4.79
C GLU A 266 -16.77 5.24 4.82
N MET A 267 -16.12 5.42 3.68
CA MET A 267 -14.97 6.30 3.52
C MET A 267 -15.43 7.54 2.76
N LYS A 268 -15.57 8.65 3.46
CA LYS A 268 -15.96 9.93 2.89
C LYS A 268 -14.73 10.77 2.57
N GLY A 269 -14.80 11.44 1.43
CA GLY A 269 -13.78 12.37 0.99
C GLY A 269 -14.23 13.82 1.05
N GLY A 270 -13.26 14.73 1.03
CA GLY A 270 -13.49 16.17 0.96
C GLY A 270 -13.70 16.84 2.31
N GLY A 271 -13.90 18.14 2.25
CA GLY A 271 -13.99 19.01 3.43
C GLY A 271 -12.64 19.65 3.79
N ASP A 272 -12.68 20.60 4.71
CA ASP A 272 -11.45 21.16 5.28
C ASP A 272 -10.98 20.35 6.50
N ALA A 273 -9.69 20.45 6.80
CA ALA A 273 -9.06 19.69 7.87
C ALA A 273 -9.63 20.00 9.25
N VAL A 274 -10.01 21.25 9.52
CA VAL A 274 -10.57 21.65 10.82
C VAL A 274 -11.96 21.07 11.01
N SER A 275 -12.80 21.07 9.95
CA SER A 275 -14.12 20.45 9.99
C SER A 275 -14.04 18.94 10.19
N ALA A 276 -13.09 18.27 9.53
CA ALA A 276 -12.83 16.85 9.71
C ALA A 276 -12.35 16.54 11.15
N ALA A 277 -11.44 17.34 11.71
CA ALA A 277 -11.02 17.21 13.09
C ALA A 277 -12.19 17.38 14.06
N ARG A 278 -13.07 18.36 13.83
CA ARG A 278 -14.27 18.58 14.63
C ARG A 278 -15.23 17.39 14.58
N ALA A 279 -15.44 16.83 13.40
CA ALA A 279 -16.34 15.68 13.20
C ALA A 279 -15.91 14.45 13.99
N VAL A 280 -14.63 14.25 14.23
CA VAL A 280 -14.09 13.14 15.03
C VAL A 280 -13.95 13.52 16.50
N LEU A 281 -13.27 14.65 16.79
CA LEU A 281 -12.85 14.97 18.16
C LEU A 281 -13.98 15.60 19.01
N GLN A 282 -14.90 16.35 18.39
CA GLN A 282 -15.90 17.13 19.10
C GLN A 282 -17.32 16.57 18.96
N THR A 283 -17.77 16.22 17.74
CA THR A 283 -19.13 15.75 17.52
C THR A 283 -19.26 14.23 17.54
N GLY A 284 -18.19 13.49 17.19
CA GLY A 284 -18.23 12.04 17.09
C GLY A 284 -19.09 11.54 15.91
N GLU A 285 -19.26 12.36 14.87
CA GLU A 285 -20.00 11.98 13.65
C GLU A 285 -19.23 10.96 12.82
N PHE A 286 -17.89 11.02 12.87
CA PHE A 286 -16.97 10.07 12.25
C PHE A 286 -16.05 9.45 13.29
N ASP A 287 -15.62 8.21 13.02
CA ASP A 287 -14.78 7.40 13.91
C ASP A 287 -13.29 7.67 13.72
N TYR A 288 -12.89 8.13 12.53
CA TYR A 288 -11.49 8.36 12.17
C TYR A 288 -11.38 9.44 11.10
N ALA A 289 -10.35 10.27 11.19
CA ALA A 289 -9.94 11.16 10.12
C ALA A 289 -8.44 11.04 9.88
N TRP A 290 -8.05 10.88 8.61
CA TRP A 290 -6.68 10.66 8.20
C TRP A 290 -5.98 11.95 7.80
N ASN A 291 -4.71 12.10 8.25
CA ASN A 291 -3.76 13.12 7.82
C ASN A 291 -4.33 14.55 7.93
N LEU A 292 -4.79 14.92 9.12
CA LEU A 292 -5.31 16.24 9.38
C LEU A 292 -4.16 17.25 9.53
N GLN A 293 -4.01 18.13 8.57
CA GLN A 293 -3.09 19.28 8.66
C GLN A 293 -3.81 20.42 9.35
N VAL A 294 -3.78 20.42 10.67
CA VAL A 294 -4.42 21.39 11.56
C VAL A 294 -3.41 21.81 12.61
N GLU A 295 -3.37 23.08 12.95
CA GLU A 295 -2.50 23.62 13.99
C GLU A 295 -2.73 22.91 15.34
N ASP A 296 -1.66 22.63 16.06
CA ASP A 296 -1.68 21.89 17.33
C ASP A 296 -2.64 22.49 18.36
N GLU A 297 -2.69 23.81 18.46
CA GLU A 297 -3.58 24.51 19.40
C GLU A 297 -5.06 24.25 19.11
N ILE A 298 -5.42 24.13 17.82
CA ILE A 298 -6.79 23.82 17.38
C ILE A 298 -7.10 22.38 17.73
N LEU A 299 -6.18 21.44 17.45
CA LEU A 299 -6.35 20.02 17.76
C LEU A 299 -6.54 19.80 19.26
N VAL A 300 -5.70 20.39 20.10
CA VAL A 300 -5.80 20.31 21.57
C VAL A 300 -7.16 20.83 22.04
N ARG A 301 -7.62 21.96 21.52
CA ARG A 301 -8.93 22.53 21.86
C ARG A 301 -10.08 21.61 21.43
N LEU A 302 -10.03 21.02 20.24
CA LEU A 302 -11.09 20.11 19.76
C LEU A 302 -11.11 18.80 20.55
N GLU A 303 -9.96 18.29 20.97
CA GLU A 303 -9.84 17.09 21.78
C GLU A 303 -10.52 17.20 23.16
N THR A 304 -10.65 18.42 23.69
CA THR A 304 -11.42 18.66 24.93
C THR A 304 -12.90 18.30 24.79
N GLY A 305 -13.42 18.13 23.55
CA GLY A 305 -14.76 17.63 23.28
C GLY A 305 -14.98 16.17 23.72
N GLY A 306 -13.91 15.41 23.97
CA GLY A 306 -13.94 14.10 24.59
C GLY A 306 -14.53 12.98 23.75
N LYS A 307 -14.74 13.18 22.44
CA LYS A 307 -15.27 12.16 21.51
C LYS A 307 -14.19 11.34 20.82
N GLY A 308 -12.99 11.87 20.72
CA GLY A 308 -11.84 11.23 20.10
C GLY A 308 -10.53 11.72 20.71
N ARG A 309 -9.44 11.24 20.15
CA ARG A 309 -8.08 11.67 20.52
C ARG A 309 -7.23 11.90 19.28
N VAL A 310 -6.26 12.78 19.40
CA VAL A 310 -5.23 12.99 18.39
C VAL A 310 -4.17 11.90 18.51
N ASN A 311 -3.80 11.29 17.38
CA ASN A 311 -2.70 10.33 17.31
C ASN A 311 -1.67 10.83 16.30
N ILE A 312 -0.50 11.22 16.77
CA ILE A 312 0.60 11.70 15.93
C ILE A 312 1.54 10.53 15.68
N ILE A 313 1.71 10.18 14.40
CA ILE A 313 2.59 9.11 13.97
C ILE A 313 3.68 9.72 13.10
N PRO A 314 4.97 9.56 13.43
CA PRO A 314 6.06 9.99 12.57
C PRO A 314 5.97 9.30 11.20
N GLY A 315 5.95 10.08 10.14
CA GLY A 315 5.97 9.61 8.76
C GLY A 315 7.39 9.55 8.19
N GLY A 316 7.51 8.94 7.02
CA GLY A 316 8.74 8.98 6.20
C GLY A 316 8.68 10.02 5.08
N ASP A 317 7.64 10.85 5.06
CA ASP A 317 7.46 11.87 4.04
C ASP A 317 8.36 13.06 4.29
N ILE A 318 8.89 13.63 3.22
CA ILE A 318 9.76 14.80 3.24
C ILE A 318 9.05 15.93 2.51
N GLU A 319 8.91 17.07 3.17
CA GLU A 319 8.47 18.29 2.50
C GLU A 319 9.68 18.96 1.84
N PHE A 320 9.50 19.40 0.61
CA PHE A 320 10.56 20.07 -0.14
C PHE A 320 9.98 21.06 -1.14
N ILE A 321 10.78 22.04 -1.51
CA ILE A 321 10.48 23.00 -2.56
C ILE A 321 11.25 22.60 -3.81
N LEU A 322 10.53 22.30 -4.89
CA LEU A 322 11.12 22.04 -6.20
C LEU A 322 11.26 23.36 -6.97
N PHE A 323 12.47 23.63 -7.41
CA PHE A 323 12.72 24.74 -8.32
C PHE A 323 12.78 24.20 -9.76
N ASN A 324 11.91 24.73 -10.64
CA ASN A 324 12.06 24.46 -12.06
C ASN A 324 13.25 25.25 -12.60
N SER A 325 14.34 24.56 -12.93
CA SER A 325 15.56 25.16 -13.49
C SER A 325 15.51 25.29 -15.01
N THR A 326 14.41 24.94 -15.66
CA THR A 326 14.20 25.06 -17.10
C THR A 326 13.28 26.25 -17.43
N ASP A 327 13.30 26.73 -18.67
CA ASP A 327 12.37 27.77 -19.11
C ASP A 327 10.97 27.19 -19.35
N PRO A 328 9.95 27.57 -18.53
CA PRO A 328 8.60 27.03 -18.66
C PRO A 328 7.79 27.66 -19.81
N TRP A 329 8.31 28.72 -20.43
CA TRP A 329 7.61 29.48 -21.49
C TRP A 329 8.11 29.14 -22.89
N THR A 330 9.38 28.73 -23.03
CA THR A 330 9.95 28.38 -24.32
C THR A 330 9.67 26.92 -24.65
N GLU A 331 9.06 26.70 -25.82
CA GLU A 331 8.83 25.36 -26.37
C GLU A 331 10.03 24.94 -27.22
N VAL A 332 10.55 23.72 -26.96
CA VAL A 332 11.64 23.11 -27.74
C VAL A 332 11.20 21.68 -28.07
N ASP A 333 11.19 21.35 -29.34
CA ASP A 333 10.77 20.04 -29.86
C ASP A 333 9.34 19.64 -29.45
N GLY A 334 8.43 20.61 -29.27
CA GLY A 334 7.04 20.38 -28.86
C GLY A 334 6.86 20.25 -27.31
N GLU A 335 7.93 20.43 -26.53
CA GLU A 335 7.89 20.33 -25.06
C GLU A 335 8.24 21.65 -24.39
N ARG A 336 7.47 22.03 -23.38
CA ARG A 336 7.79 23.12 -22.43
C ARG A 336 8.60 22.56 -21.26
N SER A 337 9.32 23.44 -20.58
CA SER A 337 10.22 23.05 -19.49
C SER A 337 11.27 22.01 -19.91
N SER A 338 11.73 22.09 -21.15
CA SER A 338 12.76 21.20 -21.69
C SER A 338 14.09 21.43 -20.99
N VAL A 339 14.80 20.33 -20.67
CA VAL A 339 16.18 20.37 -20.13
C VAL A 339 17.19 21.04 -21.06
N LYS A 340 16.82 21.29 -22.32
CA LYS A 340 17.63 22.04 -23.28
C LYS A 340 17.58 23.57 -23.07
N THR A 341 16.67 24.02 -22.20
CA THR A 341 16.50 25.44 -21.85
C THR A 341 16.99 25.70 -20.43
N LYS A 342 17.31 26.96 -20.12
CA LYS A 342 17.63 27.41 -18.77
C LYS A 342 16.57 28.37 -18.29
N HIS A 343 16.22 28.27 -17.03
CA HIS A 343 15.26 29.20 -16.44
C HIS A 343 15.84 30.62 -16.43
N PRO A 344 15.13 31.65 -16.95
CA PRO A 344 15.68 32.99 -17.13
C PRO A 344 16.03 33.71 -15.81
N ILE A 345 15.50 33.23 -14.67
CA ILE A 345 15.74 33.85 -13.36
C ILE A 345 16.62 32.94 -12.47
N LEU A 346 16.54 31.61 -12.64
CA LEU A 346 17.23 30.62 -11.79
C LEU A 346 18.48 30.02 -12.45
N SER A 347 18.87 30.50 -13.62
CA SER A 347 20.05 30.04 -14.37
C SER A 347 21.30 30.83 -14.06
#